data_d2204af9db897708d00ad56320e9d33b
#
_entry.id   d2204af9db897708d00ad56320e9d33b
#
_cell.length_a   1.000
_cell.length_b   1.000
_cell.length_c   1.000
_cell.angle_alpha   90.00
_cell.angle_beta   90.00
_cell.angle_gamma   90.00
#
_symmetry.space_group_name_H-M   'P 1'
#
loop_
_entity.id
_entity.type
_entity.pdbx_description
1 polymer ?
#
loop_
_entity_poly.entity_id
_entity_poly.type
_entity_poly.pdbx_seq_one_letter_code
_entity_poly.pdbx_strand_id
1 'polypeptide(L)'
;MQMHSQFCQAASAIRRGSRHIQQDKPCQDGAFLLRKTDRYSGHPVSAMVLCDGAGSAAFSREGAQAASRATAELLTEHFSLMTDLGRNEAGKFLLNELGGVLWQEARKLT
;
A
#
# COMPACT_ATOMS: atom_id res chain seq x y z
N MET A 1 11.68 -7.99 -1.22
CA MET A 1 10.55 -8.94 -1.24
C MET A 1 10.30 -9.42 -2.66
N GLN A 2 10.03 -10.68 -2.83
CA GLN A 2 9.81 -11.28 -4.14
C GLN A 2 8.60 -12.21 -4.08
N MET A 3 7.74 -12.13 -5.08
CA MET A 3 6.52 -12.95 -5.18
C MET A 3 6.52 -13.68 -6.52
N HIS A 4 6.09 -14.94 -6.49
CA HIS A 4 6.03 -15.78 -7.68
C HIS A 4 4.64 -16.38 -7.86
N SER A 5 4.21 -16.49 -9.12
CA SER A 5 3.07 -17.30 -9.52
C SER A 5 3.34 -17.86 -10.90
N GLN A 6 2.48 -18.77 -11.38
CA GLN A 6 2.65 -19.30 -12.74
C GLN A 6 2.47 -18.23 -13.82
N PHE A 7 1.80 -17.12 -13.51
CA PHE A 7 1.50 -16.05 -14.46
C PHE A 7 2.20 -14.73 -14.16
N CYS A 8 2.70 -14.57 -12.95
CA CYS A 8 3.22 -13.28 -12.51
C CYS A 8 4.35 -13.46 -11.50
N GLN A 9 5.37 -12.66 -11.67
CA GLN A 9 6.47 -12.59 -10.74
C GLN A 9 6.73 -11.11 -10.42
N ALA A 10 6.91 -10.77 -9.15
CA ALA A 10 7.15 -9.40 -8.76
C ALA A 10 8.19 -9.30 -7.66
N ALA A 11 8.93 -8.20 -7.66
CA ALA A 11 9.92 -7.89 -6.64
C ALA A 11 9.93 -6.39 -6.39
N SER A 12 10.28 -5.99 -5.18
CA SER A 12 10.45 -4.58 -4.87
C SER A 12 11.69 -4.35 -4.01
N ALA A 13 12.23 -3.13 -4.13
CA ALA A 13 13.33 -2.66 -3.31
C ALA A 13 13.15 -1.17 -3.07
N ILE A 14 13.53 -0.73 -1.87
CA ILE A 14 13.52 0.69 -1.51
C ILE A 14 14.93 1.06 -1.05
N ARG A 15 15.43 2.16 -1.57
CA ARG A 15 16.71 2.71 -1.17
C ARG A 15 16.53 4.15 -0.75
N ARG A 16 17.26 4.54 0.29
CA ARG A 16 17.28 5.92 0.75
C ARG A 16 17.99 6.78 -0.31
N GLY A 17 17.31 7.85 -0.74
CA GLY A 17 17.86 8.76 -1.73
C GLY A 17 19.09 9.51 -1.18
N SER A 18 19.96 9.98 -2.08
CA SER A 18 21.17 10.69 -1.70
C SER A 18 20.90 11.93 -0.85
N ARG A 19 19.82 12.65 -1.14
CA ARG A 19 19.43 13.83 -0.34
C ARG A 19 19.09 13.45 1.10
N HIS A 20 18.36 12.34 1.31
CA HIS A 20 18.04 11.86 2.65
C HIS A 20 19.29 11.37 3.38
N ILE A 21 20.23 10.75 2.67
CA ILE A 21 21.49 10.32 3.27
C ILE A 21 22.28 11.53 3.74
N GLN A 22 22.39 12.58 2.92
CA GLN A 22 23.10 13.80 3.27
C GLN A 22 22.50 14.52 4.47
N GLN A 23 21.17 14.45 4.61
CA GLN A 23 20.43 15.09 5.70
C GLN A 23 20.22 14.16 6.90
N ASP A 24 20.80 12.95 6.85
CA ASP A 24 20.62 11.91 7.88
C ASP A 24 19.15 11.61 8.14
N LYS A 25 18.36 11.56 7.08
CA LYS A 25 16.94 11.22 7.14
C LYS A 25 16.71 9.78 6.66
N PRO A 26 15.76 9.04 7.26
CA PRO A 26 15.41 7.71 6.76
C PRO A 26 14.71 7.81 5.40
N CYS A 27 14.65 6.68 4.68
CA CYS A 27 13.80 6.58 3.50
C CYS A 27 12.35 6.76 3.93
N GLN A 28 11.65 7.72 3.29
CA GLN A 28 10.28 8.07 3.66
C GLN A 28 9.24 7.47 2.75
N ASP A 29 9.66 6.74 1.72
CA ASP A 29 8.76 6.06 0.80
C ASP A 29 8.34 4.71 1.37
N GLY A 30 7.14 4.30 1.04
CA GLY A 30 6.63 2.99 1.38
C GLY A 30 6.35 2.18 0.12
N ALA A 31 6.70 0.90 0.16
CA ALA A 31 6.34 -0.03 -0.90
C ALA A 31 5.86 -1.31 -0.27
N PHE A 32 4.82 -1.91 -0.85
CA PHE A 32 4.26 -3.15 -0.33
C PHE A 32 3.80 -4.04 -1.48
N LEU A 33 4.23 -5.29 -1.44
CA LEU A 33 3.77 -6.33 -2.33
C LEU A 33 2.98 -7.33 -1.53
N LEU A 34 1.77 -7.66 -2.00
CA LEU A 34 0.91 -8.60 -1.31
C LEU A 34 0.22 -9.50 -2.32
N ARG A 35 0.13 -10.78 -2.00
CA ARG A 35 -0.62 -11.73 -2.80
C ARG A 35 -1.57 -12.51 -1.90
N LYS A 36 -2.83 -12.53 -2.28
CA LYS A 36 -3.87 -13.28 -1.59
C LYS A 36 -4.73 -14.00 -2.58
N THR A 37 -5.45 -15.01 -2.12
CA THR A 37 -6.48 -15.67 -2.92
C THR A 37 -7.79 -14.92 -2.72
N ASP A 38 -8.41 -14.49 -3.83
CA ASP A 38 -9.72 -13.86 -3.79
C ASP A 38 -10.77 -14.88 -3.34
N ARG A 39 -11.51 -14.54 -2.27
CA ARG A 39 -12.44 -15.49 -1.67
C ARG A 39 -13.62 -15.82 -2.55
N TYR A 40 -13.96 -14.94 -3.49
CA TYR A 40 -15.14 -15.12 -4.34
C TYR A 40 -14.82 -15.91 -5.61
N SER A 41 -13.68 -15.66 -6.23
CA SER A 41 -13.30 -16.32 -7.48
C SER A 41 -12.34 -17.48 -7.29
N GLY A 42 -11.62 -17.54 -6.16
CA GLY A 42 -10.58 -18.53 -5.93
C GLY A 42 -9.28 -18.24 -6.68
N HIS A 43 -9.20 -17.14 -7.41
CA HIS A 43 -8.01 -16.76 -8.16
C HIS A 43 -7.01 -15.99 -7.30
N PRO A 44 -5.70 -16.12 -7.58
CA PRO A 44 -4.72 -15.30 -6.90
C PRO A 44 -4.81 -13.84 -7.36
N VAL A 45 -4.71 -12.93 -6.39
CA VAL A 45 -4.68 -11.49 -6.63
C VAL A 45 -3.39 -10.95 -6.05
N SER A 46 -2.66 -10.16 -6.82
CA SER A 46 -1.43 -9.50 -6.38
C SER A 46 -1.62 -8.00 -6.44
N ALA A 47 -1.16 -7.32 -5.39
CA ALA A 47 -1.17 -5.86 -5.34
C ALA A 47 0.24 -5.35 -5.08
N MET A 48 0.63 -4.32 -5.80
CA MET A 48 1.88 -3.61 -5.60
C MET A 48 1.53 -2.14 -5.38
N VAL A 49 1.96 -1.59 -4.26
CA VAL A 49 1.62 -0.21 -3.88
C VAL A 49 2.89 0.54 -3.52
N LEU A 50 3.01 1.74 -4.07
CA LEU A 50 4.07 2.68 -3.74
C LEU A 50 3.44 3.92 -3.13
N CYS A 51 3.99 4.37 -2.02
CA CYS A 51 3.59 5.62 -1.39
C CYS A 51 4.81 6.50 -1.18
N ASP A 52 4.67 7.79 -1.49
CA ASP A 52 5.70 8.78 -1.29
C ASP A 52 5.41 9.53 0.02
N GLY A 53 6.36 9.54 0.93
CA GLY A 53 6.22 10.23 2.20
C GLY A 53 6.52 11.71 2.06
N ALA A 54 5.74 12.54 2.77
CA ALA A 54 5.98 13.99 2.81
C ALA A 54 7.24 14.27 3.62
N GLY A 55 8.28 14.77 2.96
CA GLY A 55 9.61 14.93 3.54
C GLY A 55 9.68 15.83 4.75
N SER A 56 8.74 16.78 4.90
CA SER A 56 8.67 17.71 6.02
C SER A 56 7.74 17.26 7.15
N ALA A 57 6.97 16.21 6.93
CA ALA A 57 6.00 15.75 7.92
C ALA A 57 6.65 14.82 8.95
N ALA A 58 6.25 14.95 10.21
CA ALA A 58 6.61 13.98 11.22
C ALA A 58 5.96 12.63 10.88
N PHE A 59 6.67 11.54 11.15
CA PHE A 59 6.21 10.18 10.88
C PHE A 59 5.90 9.90 9.41
N SER A 60 6.54 10.63 8.47
CA SER A 60 6.28 10.42 7.04
C SER A 60 6.67 9.01 6.57
N ARG A 61 7.74 8.44 7.12
CA ARG A 61 8.13 7.05 6.84
C ARG A 61 7.06 6.06 7.31
N GLU A 62 6.62 6.21 8.54
CA GLU A 62 5.61 5.34 9.14
C GLU A 62 4.28 5.48 8.42
N GLY A 63 3.93 6.71 8.04
CA GLY A 63 2.73 6.99 7.26
C GLY A 63 2.77 6.34 5.88
N ALA A 64 3.89 6.44 5.17
CA ALA A 64 4.04 5.83 3.86
C ALA A 64 3.99 4.30 3.95
N GLN A 65 4.61 3.71 4.97
CA GLN A 65 4.57 2.26 5.19
C GLN A 65 3.16 1.78 5.52
N ALA A 66 2.46 2.49 6.41
CA ALA A 66 1.10 2.14 6.78
C ALA A 66 0.15 2.29 5.60
N ALA A 67 0.28 3.36 4.82
CA ALA A 67 -0.58 3.61 3.66
C ALA A 67 -0.37 2.55 2.58
N SER A 68 0.87 2.19 2.27
CA SER A 68 1.15 1.19 1.23
C SER A 68 0.64 -0.19 1.63
N ARG A 69 0.83 -0.58 2.89
CA ARG A 69 0.35 -1.87 3.41
C ARG A 69 -1.18 -1.91 3.42
N ALA A 70 -1.81 -0.88 3.99
CA ALA A 70 -3.27 -0.84 4.11
C ALA A 70 -3.94 -0.85 2.74
N THR A 71 -3.39 -0.09 1.78
CA THR A 71 -3.92 -0.06 0.43
C THR A 71 -3.79 -1.43 -0.25
N ALA A 72 -2.65 -2.09 -0.12
CA ALA A 72 -2.46 -3.42 -0.69
C ALA A 72 -3.43 -4.45 -0.08
N GLU A 73 -3.65 -4.38 1.23
CA GLU A 73 -4.61 -5.26 1.90
C GLU A 73 -6.04 -5.02 1.42
N LEU A 74 -6.46 -3.76 1.31
CA LEU A 74 -7.79 -3.42 0.83
C LEU A 74 -8.00 -3.85 -0.62
N LEU A 75 -7.01 -3.61 -1.48
CA LEU A 75 -7.11 -4.00 -2.89
C LEU A 75 -7.23 -5.52 -3.07
N THR A 76 -6.50 -6.29 -2.29
CA THR A 76 -6.55 -7.75 -2.40
C THR A 76 -7.78 -8.34 -1.73
N GLU A 77 -8.23 -7.79 -0.60
CA GLU A 77 -9.39 -8.31 0.12
C GLU A 77 -10.71 -8.02 -0.60
N HIS A 78 -10.81 -6.87 -1.26
CA HIS A 78 -12.04 -6.42 -1.90
C HIS A 78 -11.95 -6.40 -3.42
N PHE A 79 -11.06 -7.21 -3.98
CA PHE A 79 -10.80 -7.21 -5.42
C PHE A 79 -12.07 -7.44 -6.24
N SER A 80 -12.82 -8.50 -5.94
CA SER A 80 -14.04 -8.81 -6.69
C SER A 80 -15.10 -7.73 -6.55
N LEU A 81 -15.26 -7.19 -5.35
CA LEU A 81 -16.22 -6.10 -5.13
C LEU A 81 -15.85 -4.88 -5.97
N MET A 82 -14.57 -4.49 -5.94
CA MET A 82 -14.13 -3.29 -6.66
C MET A 82 -14.18 -3.46 -8.18
N THR A 83 -13.94 -4.66 -8.69
CA THR A 83 -14.04 -4.90 -10.13
C THR A 83 -15.48 -4.91 -10.62
N ASP A 84 -16.45 -5.22 -9.75
CA ASP A 84 -17.87 -5.17 -10.08
C ASP A 84 -18.44 -3.75 -9.99
N LEU A 85 -17.79 -2.85 -9.29
CA LEU A 85 -18.19 -1.46 -9.19
C LEU A 85 -17.67 -0.66 -10.39
N GLY A 86 -18.35 0.43 -10.73
CA GLY A 86 -17.81 1.38 -11.69
C GLY A 86 -16.56 2.07 -11.10
N ARG A 87 -15.76 2.69 -11.98
CA ARG A 87 -14.50 3.34 -11.59
C ARG A 87 -14.70 4.33 -10.43
N ASN A 88 -15.71 5.19 -10.52
CA ASN A 88 -15.96 6.20 -9.49
C ASN A 88 -16.36 5.58 -8.16
N GLU A 89 -17.21 4.56 -8.20
CA GLU A 89 -17.68 3.90 -6.99
C GLU A 89 -16.56 3.10 -6.33
N ALA A 90 -15.72 2.43 -7.12
CA ALA A 90 -14.56 1.72 -6.59
C ALA A 90 -13.59 2.69 -5.90
N GLY A 91 -13.34 3.85 -6.52
CA GLY A 91 -12.48 4.89 -5.92
C GLY A 91 -13.03 5.42 -4.62
N LYS A 92 -14.34 5.69 -4.56
CA LYS A 92 -15.00 6.15 -3.33
C LYS A 92 -14.92 5.11 -2.22
N PHE A 93 -15.15 3.85 -2.57
CA PHE A 93 -15.05 2.74 -1.61
C PHE A 93 -13.64 2.67 -1.02
N LEU A 94 -12.62 2.68 -1.88
CA LEU A 94 -11.23 2.58 -1.45
C LEU A 94 -10.84 3.76 -0.56
N LEU A 95 -11.18 4.98 -0.95
CA LEU A 95 -10.85 6.17 -0.17
C LEU A 95 -11.53 6.15 1.19
N ASN A 96 -12.77 5.71 1.25
CA ASN A 96 -13.51 5.65 2.50
C ASN A 96 -12.90 4.64 3.47
N GLU A 97 -12.60 3.42 2.99
CA GLU A 97 -12.00 2.38 3.81
C GLU A 97 -10.58 2.75 4.25
N LEU A 98 -9.78 3.28 3.31
CA LEU A 98 -8.40 3.66 3.59
C LEU A 98 -8.33 4.79 4.61
N GLY A 99 -9.24 5.77 4.51
CA GLY A 99 -9.29 6.87 5.48
C GLY A 99 -9.47 6.38 6.90
N GLY A 100 -10.35 5.41 7.11
CA GLY A 100 -10.58 4.83 8.43
C GLY A 100 -9.34 4.11 8.98
N VAL A 101 -8.68 3.32 8.14
CA VAL A 101 -7.47 2.59 8.55
C VAL A 101 -6.35 3.55 8.89
N LEU A 102 -6.11 4.56 8.05
CA LEU A 102 -5.04 5.53 8.28
C LEU A 102 -5.29 6.38 9.52
N TRP A 103 -6.54 6.71 9.80
CA TRP A 103 -6.91 7.42 11.01
C TRP A 103 -6.51 6.63 12.26
N GLN A 104 -6.80 5.32 12.27
CA GLN A 104 -6.43 4.45 13.39
C GLN A 104 -4.91 4.31 13.54
N GLU A 105 -4.19 4.19 12.43
CA GLU A 105 -2.73 4.13 12.47
C GLU A 105 -2.12 5.43 12.99
N ALA A 106 -2.65 6.57 12.57
CA ALA A 106 -2.19 7.87 13.05
C ALA A 106 -2.37 8.02 14.57
N ARG A 107 -3.46 7.50 15.11
CA ARG A 107 -3.71 7.55 16.57
C ARG A 107 -2.68 6.74 17.36
N LYS A 108 -2.15 5.66 16.78
CA LYS A 108 -1.11 4.86 17.43
C LYS A 108 0.22 5.59 17.52
N LEU A 109 0.48 6.52 16.59
CA LEU A 109 1.73 7.28 16.52
C LEU A 109 1.70 8.55 17.39
N THR A 110 0.57 8.95 17.85
CA THR A 110 0.38 10.12 18.70
C THR A 110 -0.12 9.71 20.09
#